data_33d95bf869be4673590fa8ca56a8f0bd
#
_entry.id   33d95bf869be4673590fa8ca56a8f0bd
#
_cell.length_a   1.000
_cell.length_b   1.000
_cell.length_c   1.000
_cell.angle_alpha   90.00
_cell.angle_beta   90.00
_cell.angle_gamma   90.00
#
_symmetry.space_group_name_H-M   'P 1'
#
loop_
_entity.id
_entity.type
_entity.pdbx_description
1 polymer ?
#
loop_
_entity_poly.entity_id
_entity_poly.type
_entity_poly.pdbx_seq_one_letter_code
_entity_poly.pdbx_strand_id
1 'polypeptide(L)'
;MRILFCSNYFTHHQIPLSDALYELTNHNYCFVAHKEMEAERKNLGWGNDLERPYTYSLTEQEVQEQLRDLDILIVGSFPESQTKKYSKKAKLFFRYSERPLKAGNPVLKYIPRFLKWHYYNPPWRKTYMLCASAYTAGDYAKFCLFHDRCYKWGYFPETIRYPSIDDLIDRKEKATILWCGRFLNWKHPDDAIEVAKRLHEAGCCFKIEMIGTGEMEQQLKRQASEAGLLDENVRFLGAMPPEAVRRHMESASICLFTSDRQEGWGAVLNEAMNSGCAVVASDAAGATPYLVNDGVNGSVYHSGNIQELYEKVRRLLENTTIQYSFGKAAYQTITELWNAEVAAKRFLQLSQALLNGTDASGLFANGPCSPARPLRKDWYQR
;
A
#
# COMPACT_ATOMS: atom_id res chain seq x y z
N MET A 1 5.75 -26.47 -0.38
CA MET A 1 5.49 -25.77 -1.66
C MET A 1 6.71 -24.92 -1.99
N ARG A 2 7.20 -25.03 -3.22
CA ARG A 2 8.31 -24.21 -3.71
C ARG A 2 7.77 -22.96 -4.39
N ILE A 3 8.19 -21.79 -3.95
CA ILE A 3 7.67 -20.50 -4.39
C ILE A 3 8.80 -19.65 -4.98
N LEU A 4 8.58 -19.11 -6.16
CA LEU A 4 9.45 -18.11 -6.78
C LEU A 4 8.69 -16.79 -6.94
N PHE A 5 9.22 -15.72 -6.36
CA PHE A 5 8.71 -14.37 -6.53
C PHE A 5 9.67 -13.53 -7.35
N CYS A 6 9.24 -13.05 -8.50
CA CYS A 6 10.03 -12.21 -9.39
C CYS A 6 9.48 -10.80 -9.44
N SER A 7 10.32 -9.78 -9.19
CA SER A 7 9.94 -8.37 -9.28
C SER A 7 11.12 -7.49 -9.75
N ASN A 8 10.89 -6.18 -9.85
CA ASN A 8 11.94 -5.23 -10.26
C ASN A 8 13.01 -5.06 -9.19
N TYR A 9 12.60 -4.76 -7.97
CA TYR A 9 13.49 -4.53 -6.81
C TYR A 9 13.07 -5.40 -5.66
N PHE A 10 14.00 -5.69 -4.77
CA PHE A 10 13.70 -6.13 -3.41
C PHE A 10 13.81 -4.91 -2.49
N THR A 11 12.82 -4.67 -1.64
CA THR A 11 12.73 -3.48 -0.79
C THR A 11 12.36 -3.86 0.64
N HIS A 12 12.62 -2.98 1.59
CA HIS A 12 12.25 -3.18 3.00
C HIS A 12 10.76 -3.51 3.21
N HIS A 13 9.87 -3.00 2.36
CA HIS A 13 8.44 -3.34 2.42
C HIS A 13 8.12 -4.79 2.01
N GLN A 14 9.06 -5.49 1.35
CA GLN A 14 8.88 -6.88 0.93
C GLN A 14 9.50 -7.86 1.91
N ILE A 15 10.42 -7.40 2.76
CA ILE A 15 11.13 -8.24 3.73
C ILE A 15 10.17 -9.01 4.64
N PRO A 16 9.23 -8.38 5.35
CA PRO A 16 8.41 -9.11 6.32
C PRO A 16 7.58 -10.24 5.69
N LEU A 17 7.03 -10.00 4.50
CA LEU A 17 6.27 -11.02 3.76
C LEU A 17 7.19 -12.14 3.27
N SER A 18 8.36 -11.78 2.76
CA SER A 18 9.32 -12.76 2.24
C SER A 18 9.91 -13.62 3.34
N ASP A 19 10.26 -13.03 4.49
CA ASP A 19 10.69 -13.76 5.69
C ASP A 19 9.61 -14.75 6.15
N ALA A 20 8.35 -14.31 6.24
CA ALA A 20 7.24 -15.17 6.63
C ALA A 20 7.00 -16.32 5.64
N LEU A 21 7.09 -16.06 4.33
CA LEU A 21 6.97 -17.11 3.31
C LEU A 21 8.16 -18.09 3.36
N TYR A 22 9.38 -17.59 3.56
CA TYR A 22 10.57 -18.42 3.66
C TYR A 22 10.46 -19.41 4.83
N GLU A 23 10.10 -18.93 6.01
CA GLU A 23 9.90 -19.78 7.19
C GLU A 23 8.74 -20.77 7.01
N LEU A 24 7.57 -20.31 6.60
CA LEU A 24 6.38 -21.16 6.44
C LEU A 24 6.50 -22.21 5.34
N THR A 25 7.43 -22.05 4.40
CA THR A 25 7.70 -23.05 3.35
C THR A 25 8.89 -23.95 3.66
N ASN A 26 9.43 -23.90 4.88
CA ASN A 26 10.65 -24.58 5.25
C ASN A 26 11.79 -24.27 4.26
N HIS A 27 12.05 -22.98 4.08
CA HIS A 27 13.10 -22.41 3.21
C HIS A 27 12.94 -22.70 1.70
N ASN A 28 11.73 -23.07 1.25
CA ASN A 28 11.43 -23.28 -0.18
C ASN A 28 10.83 -22.04 -0.84
N TYR A 29 11.29 -20.86 -0.46
CA TYR A 29 10.93 -19.57 -1.04
C TYR A 29 12.17 -18.88 -1.62
N CYS A 30 12.02 -18.27 -2.78
CA CYS A 30 13.08 -17.53 -3.46
C CYS A 30 12.50 -16.22 -4.02
N PHE A 31 13.25 -15.13 -3.86
CA PHE A 31 12.94 -13.83 -4.47
C PHE A 31 14.00 -13.47 -5.51
N VAL A 32 13.56 -13.11 -6.69
CA VAL A 32 14.45 -12.68 -7.78
C VAL A 32 14.18 -11.22 -8.12
N ALA A 33 15.18 -10.36 -7.86
CA ALA A 33 15.18 -8.98 -8.28
C ALA A 33 15.80 -8.85 -9.69
N HIS A 34 15.08 -8.17 -10.57
CA HIS A 34 15.55 -7.97 -11.96
C HIS A 34 16.42 -6.72 -12.13
N LYS A 35 16.32 -5.75 -11.23
CA LYS A 35 17.06 -4.48 -11.27
C LYS A 35 17.76 -4.21 -9.96
N GLU A 36 18.90 -3.54 -10.03
CA GLU A 36 19.47 -2.89 -8.86
C GLU A 36 18.63 -1.68 -8.44
N MET A 37 18.64 -1.39 -7.15
CA MET A 37 17.93 -0.25 -6.61
C MET A 37 18.56 1.06 -7.06
N GLU A 38 17.72 2.02 -7.48
CA GLU A 38 18.15 3.36 -7.91
C GLU A 38 18.84 4.11 -6.76
N ALA A 39 19.89 4.88 -7.08
CA ALA A 39 20.70 5.60 -6.10
C ALA A 39 19.87 6.56 -5.23
N GLU A 40 18.85 7.22 -5.80
CA GLU A 40 17.94 8.11 -5.09
C GLU A 40 17.21 7.36 -3.95
N ARG A 41 16.75 6.14 -4.20
CA ARG A 41 16.08 5.31 -3.20
C ARG A 41 17.03 4.78 -2.13
N LYS A 42 18.28 4.45 -2.53
CA LYS A 42 19.34 4.07 -1.58
C LYS A 42 19.62 5.21 -0.60
N ASN A 43 19.71 6.46 -1.11
CA ASN A 43 19.91 7.65 -0.28
C ASN A 43 18.77 7.94 0.71
N LEU A 44 17.55 7.46 0.43
CA LEU A 44 16.40 7.52 1.32
C LEU A 44 16.35 6.36 2.33
N GLY A 45 17.40 5.53 2.41
CA GLY A 45 17.48 4.39 3.31
C GLY A 45 16.74 3.12 2.86
N TRP A 46 16.22 3.08 1.63
CA TRP A 46 15.44 1.93 1.13
C TRP A 46 16.30 0.71 0.79
N GLY A 47 17.62 0.88 0.69
CA GLY A 47 18.57 -0.14 0.25
C GLY A 47 19.39 -0.77 1.37
N ASN A 48 19.18 -0.40 2.62
CA ASN A 48 19.96 -0.93 3.74
C ASN A 48 19.41 -2.29 4.19
N ASP A 49 20.30 -3.19 4.57
CA ASP A 49 20.00 -4.53 5.12
C ASP A 49 19.06 -5.41 4.28
N LEU A 50 19.21 -5.37 2.95
CA LEU A 50 18.39 -6.16 2.02
C LEU A 50 18.93 -7.59 1.77
N GLU A 51 20.11 -7.93 2.29
CA GLU A 51 20.68 -9.28 2.12
C GLU A 51 19.83 -10.30 2.87
N ARG A 52 19.36 -11.31 2.16
CA ARG A 52 18.56 -12.41 2.70
C ARG A 52 18.96 -13.71 1.99
N PRO A 53 18.90 -14.86 2.69
CA PRO A 53 19.31 -16.15 2.12
C PRO A 53 18.47 -16.62 0.93
N TYR A 54 17.35 -15.96 0.66
CA TYR A 54 16.41 -16.28 -0.41
C TYR A 54 16.40 -15.25 -1.56
N THR A 55 17.32 -14.26 -1.57
CA THR A 55 17.38 -13.24 -2.63
C THR A 55 18.46 -13.57 -3.65
N TYR A 56 18.08 -13.60 -4.93
CA TYR A 56 18.96 -13.97 -6.04
C TYR A 56 18.85 -13.01 -7.21
N SER A 57 19.91 -13.01 -8.06
CA SER A 57 19.90 -12.36 -9.36
C SER A 57 19.39 -13.30 -10.46
N LEU A 58 19.06 -12.73 -11.64
CA LEU A 58 18.57 -13.52 -12.79
C LEU A 58 19.59 -14.54 -13.34
N THR A 59 20.87 -14.31 -13.10
CA THR A 59 21.98 -15.11 -13.67
C THR A 59 22.43 -16.22 -12.73
N GLU A 60 21.92 -16.26 -11.52
CA GLU A 60 22.35 -17.20 -10.52
C GLU A 60 21.88 -18.64 -10.82
N GLN A 61 22.77 -19.62 -10.63
CA GLN A 61 22.49 -21.01 -10.91
C GLN A 61 21.35 -21.54 -10.01
N GLU A 62 21.27 -21.07 -8.77
CA GLU A 62 20.25 -21.43 -7.79
C GLU A 62 18.83 -21.11 -8.28
N VAL A 63 18.64 -19.99 -9.03
CA VAL A 63 17.35 -19.67 -9.64
C VAL A 63 16.93 -20.75 -10.63
N GLN A 64 17.87 -21.29 -11.41
CA GLN A 64 17.57 -22.36 -12.37
C GLN A 64 17.20 -23.68 -11.68
N GLU A 65 17.77 -23.94 -10.52
CA GLU A 65 17.40 -25.09 -9.68
C GLU A 65 16.02 -24.95 -9.08
N GLN A 66 15.65 -23.75 -8.62
CA GLN A 66 14.30 -23.44 -8.10
C GLN A 66 13.22 -23.66 -9.17
N LEU A 67 13.56 -23.51 -10.46
CA LEU A 67 12.61 -23.69 -11.56
C LEU A 67 12.28 -25.16 -11.88
N ARG A 68 13.02 -26.16 -11.33
CA ARG A 68 12.82 -27.58 -11.70
C ARG A 68 11.51 -28.14 -11.16
N ASP A 69 11.16 -27.83 -9.91
CA ASP A 69 9.97 -28.34 -9.22
C ASP A 69 9.14 -27.18 -8.66
N LEU A 70 8.90 -26.17 -9.48
CA LEU A 70 8.24 -24.94 -9.08
C LEU A 70 6.73 -25.15 -8.92
N ASP A 71 6.23 -25.03 -7.70
CA ASP A 71 4.80 -25.08 -7.44
C ASP A 71 4.14 -23.73 -7.79
N ILE A 72 4.71 -22.63 -7.32
CA ILE A 72 4.08 -21.31 -7.39
C ILE A 72 5.07 -20.29 -7.95
N LEU A 73 4.63 -19.57 -8.99
CA LEU A 73 5.29 -18.39 -9.51
C LEU A 73 4.47 -17.15 -9.20
N ILE A 74 5.08 -16.15 -8.56
CA ILE A 74 4.53 -14.80 -8.39
C ILE A 74 5.35 -13.84 -9.24
N VAL A 75 4.71 -13.04 -10.07
CA VAL A 75 5.39 -12.07 -10.93
C VAL A 75 4.80 -10.68 -10.78
N GLY A 76 5.63 -9.76 -10.28
CA GLY A 76 5.38 -8.33 -10.26
C GLY A 76 5.87 -7.62 -11.53
N SER A 77 6.58 -6.51 -11.37
CA SER A 77 7.23 -5.80 -12.48
C SER A 77 8.51 -6.54 -12.90
N PHE A 78 8.41 -7.37 -13.93
CA PHE A 78 9.46 -8.29 -14.36
C PHE A 78 9.43 -8.47 -15.90
N PRO A 79 10.56 -8.78 -16.57
CA PRO A 79 10.58 -8.96 -18.02
C PRO A 79 9.64 -10.05 -18.52
N GLU A 80 8.78 -9.74 -19.49
CA GLU A 80 7.76 -10.66 -19.99
C GLU A 80 8.36 -11.90 -20.68
N SER A 81 9.53 -11.78 -21.29
CA SER A 81 10.25 -12.94 -21.88
C SER A 81 10.60 -14.00 -20.85
N GLN A 82 11.12 -13.57 -19.69
CA GLN A 82 11.42 -14.44 -18.57
C GLN A 82 10.14 -14.96 -17.89
N THR A 83 9.18 -14.07 -17.70
CA THR A 83 7.84 -14.43 -17.18
C THR A 83 7.23 -15.58 -17.97
N LYS A 84 7.25 -15.50 -19.32
CA LYS A 84 6.74 -16.55 -20.20
C LYS A 84 7.51 -17.87 -20.04
N LYS A 85 8.84 -17.81 -19.87
CA LYS A 85 9.69 -18.98 -19.63
C LYS A 85 9.37 -19.65 -18.31
N TYR A 86 9.39 -18.88 -17.20
CA TYR A 86 9.23 -19.39 -15.85
C TYR A 86 7.82 -19.90 -15.60
N SER A 87 6.82 -19.18 -16.10
CA SER A 87 5.42 -19.54 -15.91
C SER A 87 5.01 -20.86 -16.57
N LYS A 88 5.76 -21.38 -17.56
CA LYS A 88 5.55 -22.73 -18.14
C LYS A 88 6.00 -23.84 -17.20
N LYS A 89 6.83 -23.54 -16.22
CA LYS A 89 7.37 -24.51 -15.25
C LYS A 89 6.58 -24.53 -13.94
N ALA A 90 5.82 -23.49 -13.64
CA ALA A 90 5.03 -23.39 -12.42
C ALA A 90 3.67 -24.10 -12.55
N LYS A 91 3.24 -24.79 -11.49
CA LYS A 91 1.89 -25.38 -11.38
C LYS A 91 0.83 -24.30 -11.20
N LEU A 92 1.13 -23.25 -10.39
CA LEU A 92 0.31 -22.04 -10.23
C LEU A 92 1.07 -20.81 -10.66
N PHE A 93 0.36 -19.87 -11.28
CA PHE A 93 0.92 -18.61 -11.71
C PHE A 93 0.08 -17.43 -11.24
N PHE A 94 0.69 -16.55 -10.45
CA PHE A 94 0.12 -15.30 -9.98
C PHE A 94 0.82 -14.12 -10.63
N ARG A 95 0.04 -13.18 -11.17
CA ARG A 95 0.48 -11.82 -11.40
C ARG A 95 0.29 -11.02 -10.12
N TYR A 96 1.21 -10.11 -9.84
CA TYR A 96 1.15 -9.15 -8.74
C TYR A 96 1.20 -7.74 -9.33
N SER A 97 0.19 -6.95 -9.12
CA SER A 97 0.08 -5.63 -9.74
C SER A 97 -0.67 -4.63 -8.88
N GLU A 98 -0.12 -3.42 -8.81
CA GLU A 98 -0.90 -2.23 -8.50
C GLU A 98 -1.85 -1.94 -9.67
N ARG A 99 -2.71 -0.91 -9.53
CA ARG A 99 -3.63 -0.51 -10.62
C ARG A 99 -2.86 -0.14 -11.89
N PRO A 100 -3.15 -0.77 -13.03
CA PRO A 100 -2.41 -0.51 -14.27
C PRO A 100 -2.86 0.76 -15.00
N LEU A 101 -4.04 1.31 -14.67
CA LEU A 101 -4.60 2.51 -15.31
C LEU A 101 -4.41 3.78 -14.48
N LYS A 102 -3.29 3.92 -13.76
CA LYS A 102 -2.94 5.11 -12.96
C LYS A 102 -3.08 6.41 -13.75
N ALA A 103 -2.52 6.46 -14.95
CA ALA A 103 -2.58 7.61 -15.86
C ALA A 103 -3.85 7.65 -16.75
N GLY A 104 -4.87 6.86 -16.40
CA GLY A 104 -6.08 6.75 -17.22
C GLY A 104 -5.97 5.77 -18.39
N ASN A 105 -7.02 5.70 -19.16
CA ASN A 105 -7.11 4.86 -20.35
C ASN A 105 -7.62 5.64 -21.56
N PRO A 106 -6.76 6.42 -22.23
CA PRO A 106 -7.16 7.10 -23.47
C PRO A 106 -7.71 6.11 -24.49
N VAL A 107 -8.77 6.50 -25.21
CA VAL A 107 -9.49 5.64 -26.18
C VAL A 107 -8.53 5.02 -27.20
N LEU A 108 -7.59 5.80 -27.71
CA LEU A 108 -6.57 5.35 -28.69
C LEU A 108 -5.64 4.26 -28.15
N LYS A 109 -5.49 4.14 -26.81
CA LYS A 109 -4.64 3.12 -26.17
C LYS A 109 -5.42 1.86 -25.79
N TYR A 110 -6.74 1.83 -25.97
CA TYR A 110 -7.57 0.68 -25.56
C TYR A 110 -7.21 -0.59 -26.35
N ILE A 111 -7.28 -0.53 -27.68
CA ILE A 111 -7.01 -1.69 -28.55
C ILE A 111 -5.58 -2.21 -28.39
N PRO A 112 -4.51 -1.37 -28.46
CA PRO A 112 -3.16 -1.85 -28.22
C PRO A 112 -2.96 -2.49 -26.85
N ARG A 113 -3.57 -1.94 -25.79
CA ARG A 113 -3.52 -2.53 -24.44
C ARG A 113 -4.27 -3.87 -24.39
N PHE A 114 -5.46 -3.94 -24.98
CA PHE A 114 -6.24 -5.16 -25.05
C PHE A 114 -5.42 -6.29 -25.67
N LEU A 115 -4.87 -6.07 -26.87
CA LEU A 115 -4.05 -7.06 -27.58
C LEU A 115 -2.81 -7.46 -26.77
N LYS A 116 -2.07 -6.47 -26.24
CA LYS A 116 -0.86 -6.70 -25.43
C LYS A 116 -1.16 -7.52 -24.19
N TRP A 117 -2.21 -7.17 -23.44
CA TRP A 117 -2.50 -7.84 -22.19
C TRP A 117 -3.06 -9.24 -22.37
N HIS A 118 -3.86 -9.50 -23.44
CA HIS A 118 -4.29 -10.86 -23.81
C HIS A 118 -3.13 -11.71 -24.32
N TYR A 119 -2.18 -11.12 -25.05
CA TYR A 119 -0.97 -11.82 -25.46
C TYR A 119 -0.15 -12.34 -24.29
N TYR A 120 0.02 -11.51 -23.23
CA TYR A 120 0.77 -11.91 -22.04
C TYR A 120 -0.04 -12.73 -21.03
N ASN A 121 -1.36 -12.63 -21.05
CA ASN A 121 -2.27 -13.35 -20.16
C ASN A 121 -3.37 -14.07 -20.96
N PRO A 122 -3.01 -15.06 -21.77
CA PRO A 122 -3.98 -15.72 -22.64
C PRO A 122 -5.05 -16.46 -21.83
N PRO A 123 -6.33 -16.46 -22.27
CA PRO A 123 -7.47 -16.96 -21.50
C PRO A 123 -7.40 -18.46 -21.18
N TRP A 124 -6.72 -19.24 -22.03
CA TRP A 124 -6.53 -20.70 -21.83
C TRP A 124 -5.53 -21.03 -20.70
N ARG A 125 -4.78 -20.03 -20.22
CA ARG A 125 -3.88 -20.19 -19.10
C ARG A 125 -4.54 -19.73 -17.82
N LYS A 126 -4.60 -20.59 -16.80
CA LYS A 126 -5.04 -20.21 -15.46
C LYS A 126 -3.99 -19.29 -14.83
N THR A 127 -4.18 -17.97 -14.99
CA THR A 127 -3.38 -16.94 -14.33
C THR A 127 -4.26 -16.24 -13.31
N TYR A 128 -3.76 -16.11 -12.09
CA TYR A 128 -4.42 -15.40 -11.00
C TYR A 128 -3.79 -14.02 -10.80
N MET A 129 -4.52 -13.08 -10.21
CA MET A 129 -4.06 -11.72 -9.96
C MET A 129 -4.08 -11.43 -8.45
N LEU A 130 -2.91 -11.10 -7.90
CA LEU A 130 -2.77 -10.49 -6.57
C LEU A 130 -2.87 -8.97 -6.75
N CYS A 131 -3.99 -8.42 -6.33
CA CYS A 131 -4.37 -7.02 -6.55
C CYS A 131 -3.80 -6.12 -5.45
N ALA A 132 -2.58 -5.59 -5.64
CA ALA A 132 -1.95 -4.64 -4.73
C ALA A 132 -2.50 -3.20 -4.90
N SER A 133 -3.77 -3.11 -5.16
CA SER A 133 -4.62 -1.94 -5.15
C SER A 133 -6.06 -2.41 -5.29
N ALA A 134 -6.97 -1.80 -4.58
CA ALA A 134 -8.39 -2.13 -4.66
C ALA A 134 -9.00 -1.85 -6.05
N TYR A 135 -8.35 -1.03 -6.85
CA TYR A 135 -8.76 -0.68 -8.22
C TYR A 135 -8.23 -1.63 -9.29
N THR A 136 -7.29 -2.53 -8.96
CA THR A 136 -6.63 -3.42 -9.93
C THR A 136 -7.63 -4.34 -10.62
N ALA A 137 -8.52 -4.99 -9.87
CA ALA A 137 -9.52 -5.89 -10.43
C ALA A 137 -10.45 -5.17 -11.41
N GLY A 138 -10.93 -3.97 -11.06
CA GLY A 138 -11.77 -3.14 -11.94
C GLY A 138 -11.05 -2.64 -13.18
N ASP A 139 -9.77 -2.29 -13.06
CA ASP A 139 -8.97 -1.87 -14.22
C ASP A 139 -8.78 -3.01 -15.23
N TYR A 140 -8.49 -4.24 -14.77
CA TYR A 140 -8.36 -5.41 -15.67
C TYR A 140 -9.70 -5.93 -16.20
N ALA A 141 -10.78 -5.81 -15.42
CA ALA A 141 -12.12 -6.20 -15.86
C ALA A 141 -12.59 -5.43 -17.11
N LYS A 142 -12.16 -4.16 -17.29
CA LYS A 142 -12.39 -3.37 -18.51
C LYS A 142 -11.82 -4.02 -19.78
N PHE A 143 -10.89 -4.94 -19.62
CA PHE A 143 -10.23 -5.69 -20.69
C PHE A 143 -10.60 -7.18 -20.68
N CYS A 144 -11.66 -7.57 -19.96
CA CYS A 144 -12.11 -8.96 -19.83
C CYS A 144 -11.01 -9.92 -19.32
N LEU A 145 -10.15 -9.46 -18.43
CA LEU A 145 -9.04 -10.24 -17.86
C LEU A 145 -9.28 -10.60 -16.40
N PHE A 146 -8.79 -11.77 -15.99
CA PHE A 146 -8.78 -12.29 -14.62
C PHE A 146 -10.16 -12.39 -13.96
N HIS A 147 -11.21 -12.59 -14.74
CA HIS A 147 -12.56 -12.79 -14.20
C HIS A 147 -12.56 -13.91 -13.15
N ASP A 148 -13.09 -13.63 -11.95
CA ASP A 148 -13.13 -14.51 -10.76
C ASP A 148 -11.76 -15.09 -10.32
N ARG A 149 -10.65 -14.48 -10.76
CA ARG A 149 -9.28 -14.88 -10.45
C ARG A 149 -8.46 -13.76 -9.83
N CYS A 150 -9.12 -12.74 -9.28
CA CYS A 150 -8.49 -11.63 -8.58
C CYS A 150 -8.62 -11.82 -7.06
N TYR A 151 -7.51 -11.65 -6.35
CA TYR A 151 -7.46 -11.73 -4.89
C TYR A 151 -6.89 -10.44 -4.31
N LYS A 152 -7.45 -9.96 -3.19
CA LYS A 152 -6.94 -8.80 -2.48
C LYS A 152 -5.52 -9.05 -2.02
N TRP A 153 -4.69 -8.05 -2.21
CA TRP A 153 -3.29 -8.07 -1.84
C TRP A 153 -2.82 -6.66 -1.56
N GLY A 154 -1.60 -6.50 -1.02
CA GLY A 154 -1.06 -5.19 -0.70
C GLY A 154 0.44 -5.21 -0.51
N TYR A 155 0.94 -4.14 0.10
CA TYR A 155 2.24 -4.11 0.72
C TYR A 155 2.07 -4.42 2.20
N PHE A 156 3.05 -5.12 2.74
CA PHE A 156 3.04 -5.57 4.13
C PHE A 156 4.33 -5.08 4.81
N PRO A 157 4.45 -3.76 5.09
CA PRO A 157 5.59 -3.25 5.83
C PRO A 157 5.65 -3.88 7.20
N GLU A 158 6.77 -3.68 7.89
CA GLU A 158 6.97 -4.16 9.25
C GLU A 158 5.80 -3.75 10.16
N THR A 159 5.25 -4.73 10.86
CA THR A 159 4.14 -4.54 11.79
C THR A 159 4.68 -4.54 13.22
N ILE A 160 4.65 -3.38 13.87
CA ILE A 160 5.06 -3.25 15.27
C ILE A 160 3.87 -3.64 16.16
N ARG A 161 4.13 -4.54 17.12
CA ARG A 161 3.18 -4.92 18.15
C ARG A 161 3.57 -4.23 19.44
N TYR A 162 2.84 -3.16 19.79
CA TYR A 162 3.09 -2.42 21.01
C TYR A 162 2.60 -3.20 22.23
N PRO A 163 3.28 -3.09 23.38
CA PRO A 163 2.84 -3.73 24.64
C PRO A 163 1.43 -3.28 25.06
N SER A 164 1.10 -2.01 24.86
CA SER A 164 -0.23 -1.43 25.06
C SER A 164 -0.46 -0.36 24.00
N ILE A 165 -1.43 -0.61 23.11
CA ILE A 165 -1.85 0.39 22.12
C ILE A 165 -2.61 1.54 22.80
N ASP A 166 -3.31 1.25 23.87
CA ASP A 166 -4.08 2.24 24.63
C ASP A 166 -3.11 3.28 25.23
N ASP A 167 -2.02 2.84 25.88
CA ASP A 167 -0.99 3.72 26.43
C ASP A 167 -0.27 4.54 25.34
N LEU A 168 -0.08 3.96 24.15
CA LEU A 168 0.51 4.70 23.04
C LEU A 168 -0.43 5.83 22.59
N ILE A 169 -1.71 5.53 22.39
CA ILE A 169 -2.70 6.51 21.91
C ILE A 169 -2.93 7.61 22.98
N ASP A 170 -2.93 7.26 24.27
CA ASP A 170 -3.12 8.24 25.34
C ASP A 170 -2.00 9.26 25.43
N ARG A 171 -0.78 8.85 25.06
CA ARG A 171 0.41 9.74 25.05
C ARG A 171 0.54 10.60 23.79
N LYS A 172 -0.30 10.37 22.75
CA LYS A 172 -0.25 11.15 21.52
C LYS A 172 -0.60 12.62 21.74
N GLU A 173 0.05 13.48 20.99
CA GLU A 173 -0.26 14.91 20.89
C GLU A 173 -1.60 15.09 20.15
N LYS A 174 -2.68 15.34 20.90
CA LYS A 174 -4.08 15.29 20.40
C LYS A 174 -4.40 16.29 19.29
N ALA A 175 -3.67 17.39 19.19
CA ALA A 175 -3.83 18.39 18.13
C ALA A 175 -2.76 18.30 17.03
N THR A 176 -1.93 17.26 17.02
CA THR A 176 -0.89 17.06 16.02
C THR A 176 -1.38 16.20 14.87
N ILE A 177 -1.29 16.74 13.67
CA ILE A 177 -1.63 16.14 12.39
C ILE A 177 -0.32 15.84 11.66
N LEU A 178 -0.16 14.66 11.12
CA LEU A 178 1.00 14.26 10.32
C LEU A 178 0.61 14.12 8.85
N TRP A 179 1.44 14.66 7.98
CA TRP A 179 1.49 14.32 6.56
C TRP A 179 2.88 13.79 6.23
N CYS A 180 2.98 12.61 5.60
CA CYS A 180 4.27 12.00 5.28
C CYS A 180 4.30 11.46 3.85
N GLY A 181 5.32 11.89 3.08
CA GLY A 181 5.54 11.41 1.72
C GLY A 181 6.44 12.33 0.91
N ARG A 182 6.76 11.95 -0.33
CA ARG A 182 7.43 12.84 -1.25
C ARG A 182 6.48 13.98 -1.66
N PHE A 183 6.98 15.21 -1.72
CA PHE A 183 6.19 16.38 -2.14
C PHE A 183 6.02 16.40 -3.67
N LEU A 184 5.13 15.51 -4.14
CA LEU A 184 4.78 15.32 -5.55
C LEU A 184 3.33 15.71 -5.79
N ASN A 185 3.02 16.24 -6.97
CA ASN A 185 1.69 16.73 -7.31
C ASN A 185 0.58 15.70 -7.04
N TRP A 186 0.76 14.46 -7.43
CA TRP A 186 -0.23 13.40 -7.26
C TRP A 186 -0.39 12.86 -5.81
N LYS A 187 0.47 13.32 -4.89
CA LYS A 187 0.33 13.04 -3.45
C LYS A 187 -0.45 14.13 -2.71
N HIS A 188 -0.71 15.23 -3.37
CA HIS A 188 -1.47 16.38 -2.87
C HIS A 188 -1.04 16.84 -1.46
N PRO A 189 0.27 17.17 -1.24
CA PRO A 189 0.71 17.78 0.01
C PRO A 189 0.12 19.18 0.22
N ASP A 190 -0.30 19.84 -0.83
CA ASP A 190 -1.00 21.12 -0.84
C ASP A 190 -2.39 21.05 -0.18
N ASP A 191 -3.07 19.90 -0.25
CA ASP A 191 -4.34 19.68 0.47
C ASP A 191 -4.15 19.86 1.99
N ALA A 192 -2.99 19.42 2.54
CA ALA A 192 -2.69 19.62 3.95
C ALA A 192 -2.53 21.09 4.33
N ILE A 193 -1.91 21.91 3.45
CA ILE A 193 -1.79 23.36 3.64
C ILE A 193 -3.16 24.04 3.55
N GLU A 194 -3.99 23.62 2.60
CA GLU A 194 -5.33 24.18 2.45
C GLU A 194 -6.24 23.85 3.64
N VAL A 195 -6.13 22.64 4.20
CA VAL A 195 -6.80 22.25 5.46
C VAL A 195 -6.28 23.12 6.61
N ALA A 196 -4.95 23.36 6.69
CA ALA A 196 -4.37 24.21 7.72
C ALA A 196 -4.94 25.63 7.69
N LYS A 197 -5.10 26.23 6.51
CA LYS A 197 -5.73 27.56 6.35
C LYS A 197 -7.13 27.59 6.93
N ARG A 198 -7.97 26.63 6.55
CA ARG A 198 -9.37 26.56 7.02
C ARG A 198 -9.49 26.30 8.51
N LEU A 199 -8.60 25.46 9.08
CA LEU A 199 -8.55 25.23 10.52
C LEU A 199 -8.14 26.50 11.27
N HIS A 200 -7.17 27.25 10.75
CA HIS A 200 -6.73 28.52 11.33
C HIS A 200 -7.84 29.58 11.30
N GLU A 201 -8.49 29.75 10.14
CA GLU A 201 -9.64 30.68 9.98
C GLU A 201 -10.80 30.31 10.92
N ALA A 202 -10.99 29.02 11.21
CA ALA A 202 -11.98 28.53 12.15
C ALA A 202 -11.55 28.65 13.63
N GLY A 203 -10.35 29.18 13.93
CA GLY A 203 -9.82 29.30 15.28
C GLY A 203 -9.50 27.97 15.96
N CYS A 204 -9.28 26.90 15.20
CA CYS A 204 -8.92 25.60 15.75
C CYS A 204 -7.48 25.60 16.29
N CYS A 205 -7.24 24.91 17.40
CA CYS A 205 -5.89 24.63 17.87
C CYS A 205 -5.36 23.38 17.19
N PHE A 206 -4.28 23.49 16.40
CA PHE A 206 -3.67 22.37 15.68
C PHE A 206 -2.20 22.64 15.33
N LYS A 207 -1.50 21.58 14.98
CA LYS A 207 -0.15 21.58 14.42
C LYS A 207 -0.11 20.55 13.30
N ILE A 208 0.47 20.90 12.16
CA ILE A 208 0.74 19.96 11.06
C ILE A 208 2.24 19.76 10.91
N GLU A 209 2.68 18.51 10.97
CA GLU A 209 4.04 18.09 10.65
C GLU A 209 4.09 17.51 9.24
N MET A 210 4.91 18.11 8.37
CA MET A 210 5.11 17.72 6.98
C MET A 210 6.46 17.02 6.84
N ILE A 211 6.46 15.68 6.68
CA ILE A 211 7.69 14.89 6.54
C ILE A 211 7.88 14.51 5.07
N GLY A 212 9.05 14.84 4.55
CA GLY A 212 9.49 14.51 3.20
C GLY A 212 10.12 15.68 2.46
N THR A 213 10.42 15.45 1.19
CA THR A 213 10.97 16.43 0.26
C THR A 213 10.40 16.19 -1.14
N GLY A 214 10.59 17.14 -2.07
CA GLY A 214 10.17 16.96 -3.45
C GLY A 214 10.00 18.28 -4.19
N GLU A 215 9.57 18.19 -5.44
CA GLU A 215 9.46 19.32 -6.36
C GLU A 215 8.51 20.43 -5.88
N MET A 216 7.52 20.09 -5.06
CA MET A 216 6.55 21.05 -4.53
C MET A 216 7.01 21.78 -3.26
N GLU A 217 8.15 21.42 -2.65
CA GLU A 217 8.54 21.91 -1.32
C GLU A 217 8.56 23.44 -1.22
N GLN A 218 9.17 24.10 -2.18
CA GLN A 218 9.25 25.58 -2.17
C GLN A 218 7.88 26.24 -2.32
N GLN A 219 7.02 25.65 -3.15
CA GLN A 219 5.64 26.14 -3.32
C GLN A 219 4.85 25.98 -2.02
N LEU A 220 4.93 24.83 -1.36
CA LEU A 220 4.23 24.55 -0.10
C LEU A 220 4.67 25.49 1.02
N LYS A 221 5.98 25.71 1.18
CA LYS A 221 6.53 26.66 2.16
C LYS A 221 6.04 28.08 1.90
N ARG A 222 5.99 28.50 0.64
CA ARG A 222 5.46 29.83 0.27
C ARG A 222 3.98 29.93 0.62
N GLN A 223 3.16 28.93 0.26
CA GLN A 223 1.73 28.94 0.58
C GLN A 223 1.47 28.99 2.10
N ALA A 224 2.26 28.25 2.89
CA ALA A 224 2.16 28.29 4.36
C ALA A 224 2.59 29.66 4.92
N SER A 225 3.66 30.27 4.37
CA SER A 225 4.14 31.59 4.77
C SER A 225 3.15 32.70 4.45
N GLU A 226 2.59 32.70 3.22
CA GLU A 226 1.58 33.68 2.79
C GLU A 226 0.30 33.62 3.64
N ALA A 227 -0.01 32.45 4.19
CA ALA A 227 -1.12 32.25 5.11
C ALA A 227 -0.77 32.52 6.59
N GLY A 228 0.47 32.91 6.90
CA GLY A 228 0.92 33.12 8.29
C GLY A 228 1.04 31.84 9.14
N LEU A 229 1.12 30.66 8.51
CA LEU A 229 1.08 29.36 9.18
C LEU A 229 2.45 28.72 9.32
N LEU A 230 3.46 29.17 8.54
CA LEU A 230 4.78 28.55 8.52
C LEU A 230 5.46 28.71 9.90
N ASP A 231 5.97 27.60 10.41
CA ASP A 231 6.61 27.42 11.72
C ASP A 231 5.71 27.65 12.94
N GLU A 232 4.55 28.25 12.76
CA GLU A 232 3.52 28.38 13.80
C GLU A 232 2.65 27.09 13.86
N ASN A 233 1.86 26.87 12.83
CA ASN A 233 0.97 25.71 12.73
C ASN A 233 1.50 24.62 11.80
N VAL A 234 2.31 24.96 10.80
CA VAL A 234 2.83 24.02 9.80
C VAL A 234 4.34 23.98 9.85
N ARG A 235 4.91 22.80 10.11
CA ARG A 235 6.36 22.59 10.17
C ARG A 235 6.81 21.60 9.11
N PHE A 236 7.83 21.96 8.34
CA PHE A 236 8.49 21.11 7.36
C PHE A 236 9.71 20.45 8.00
N LEU A 237 9.68 19.15 8.18
CA LEU A 237 10.70 18.40 8.90
C LEU A 237 11.76 17.76 7.98
N GLY A 238 11.59 17.88 6.64
CA GLY A 238 12.49 17.28 5.67
C GLY A 238 12.34 15.77 5.56
N ALA A 239 13.23 15.13 4.79
CA ALA A 239 13.31 13.68 4.70
C ALA A 239 14.04 13.12 5.92
N MET A 240 13.62 11.96 6.40
CA MET A 240 14.24 11.28 7.54
C MET A 240 14.16 9.75 7.40
N PRO A 241 14.99 9.00 8.15
CA PRO A 241 14.95 7.54 8.14
C PRO A 241 13.61 6.98 8.63
N PRO A 242 13.23 5.75 8.20
CA PRO A 242 11.94 5.14 8.54
C PRO A 242 11.64 5.11 10.05
N GLU A 243 12.63 4.85 10.89
CA GLU A 243 12.48 4.80 12.35
C GLU A 243 12.15 6.19 12.94
N ALA A 244 12.67 7.27 12.33
CA ALA A 244 12.32 8.63 12.73
C ALA A 244 10.90 8.99 12.30
N VAL A 245 10.51 8.64 11.08
CA VAL A 245 9.12 8.77 10.60
C VAL A 245 8.15 8.05 11.55
N ARG A 246 8.50 6.81 11.96
CA ARG A 246 7.71 6.01 12.89
C ARG A 246 7.48 6.74 14.22
N ARG A 247 8.50 7.35 14.79
CA ARG A 247 8.38 8.13 16.06
C ARG A 247 7.41 9.30 15.90
N HIS A 248 7.41 10.00 14.75
CA HIS A 248 6.42 11.04 14.49
C HIS A 248 4.99 10.48 14.33
N MET A 249 4.82 9.31 13.69
CA MET A 249 3.53 8.62 13.65
C MET A 249 3.05 8.18 15.03
N GLU A 250 3.95 7.76 15.92
CA GLU A 250 3.64 7.40 17.31
C GLU A 250 3.24 8.62 18.14
N SER A 251 3.77 9.81 17.84
CA SER A 251 3.45 11.07 18.52
C SER A 251 2.17 11.72 17.97
N ALA A 252 1.97 11.75 16.67
CA ALA A 252 0.82 12.39 16.04
C ALA A 252 -0.49 11.62 16.25
N SER A 253 -1.60 12.35 16.53
CA SER A 253 -2.92 11.75 16.73
C SER A 253 -3.68 11.51 15.43
N ILE A 254 -3.45 12.35 14.41
CA ILE A 254 -4.13 12.28 13.11
C ILE A 254 -3.08 12.12 12.01
N CYS A 255 -3.37 11.33 10.99
CA CYS A 255 -2.52 11.24 9.79
C CYS A 255 -3.35 11.46 8.54
N LEU A 256 -2.89 12.36 7.66
CA LEU A 256 -3.51 12.66 6.38
C LEU A 256 -2.87 11.82 5.28
N PHE A 257 -3.70 11.17 4.48
CA PHE A 257 -3.29 10.41 3.30
C PHE A 257 -4.04 10.93 2.07
N THR A 258 -3.46 11.92 1.40
CA THR A 258 -4.12 12.77 0.40
C THR A 258 -3.91 12.32 -1.05
N SER A 259 -3.11 11.28 -1.29
CA SER A 259 -2.74 10.82 -2.63
C SER A 259 -3.93 10.53 -3.53
N ASP A 260 -3.80 10.88 -4.81
CA ASP A 260 -4.82 10.62 -5.84
C ASP A 260 -4.74 9.20 -6.42
N ARG A 261 -5.43 8.99 -7.53
CA ARG A 261 -5.49 7.71 -8.28
C ARG A 261 -4.13 7.18 -8.78
N GLN A 262 -3.08 7.97 -8.76
CA GLN A 262 -1.73 7.57 -9.19
C GLN A 262 -1.00 6.82 -8.07
N GLU A 263 -1.47 6.92 -6.82
CA GLU A 263 -0.98 6.10 -5.73
C GLU A 263 -1.42 4.63 -5.93
N GLY A 264 -0.44 3.78 -6.16
CA GLY A 264 -0.70 2.36 -6.36
C GLY A 264 -1.21 1.68 -5.10
N TRP A 265 -0.48 1.83 -4.02
CA TRP A 265 -0.83 1.32 -2.70
C TRP A 265 -0.77 2.44 -1.66
N GLY A 266 0.43 2.87 -1.27
CA GLY A 266 0.66 3.86 -0.23
C GLY A 266 0.97 3.21 1.14
N ALA A 267 2.16 2.60 1.27
CA ALA A 267 2.59 1.91 2.49
C ALA A 267 2.55 2.79 3.76
N VAL A 268 2.70 4.09 3.59
CA VAL A 268 2.58 5.06 4.71
C VAL A 268 1.22 4.97 5.43
N LEU A 269 0.15 4.59 4.73
CA LEU A 269 -1.16 4.37 5.36
C LEU A 269 -1.11 3.17 6.31
N ASN A 270 -0.46 2.05 5.91
CA ASN A 270 -0.25 0.91 6.81
C ASN A 270 0.52 1.32 8.07
N GLU A 271 1.59 2.09 7.88
CA GLU A 271 2.49 2.52 8.96
C GLU A 271 1.81 3.46 9.94
N ALA A 272 1.03 4.44 9.43
CA ALA A 272 0.24 5.34 10.26
C ALA A 272 -0.85 4.60 11.05
N MET A 273 -1.58 3.67 10.41
CA MET A 273 -2.58 2.83 11.07
C MET A 273 -1.94 1.93 12.12
N ASN A 274 -0.78 1.32 11.82
CA ASN A 274 -0.03 0.49 12.77
C ASN A 274 0.48 1.31 13.97
N SER A 275 0.74 2.60 13.79
CA SER A 275 1.14 3.51 14.88
C SER A 275 -0.07 4.09 15.66
N GLY A 276 -1.29 3.61 15.43
CA GLY A 276 -2.48 4.07 16.13
C GLY A 276 -2.90 5.51 15.79
N CYS A 277 -2.60 6.01 14.59
CA CYS A 277 -3.13 7.29 14.12
C CYS A 277 -4.60 7.16 13.70
N ALA A 278 -5.42 8.16 14.02
CA ALA A 278 -6.70 8.35 13.37
C ALA A 278 -6.45 8.85 11.94
N VAL A 279 -6.65 7.99 10.95
CA VAL A 279 -6.33 8.32 9.55
C VAL A 279 -7.49 9.02 8.85
N VAL A 280 -7.17 10.03 8.01
CA VAL A 280 -8.10 10.62 7.05
C VAL A 280 -7.51 10.41 5.65
N ALA A 281 -8.14 9.54 4.86
CA ALA A 281 -7.57 9.00 3.64
C ALA A 281 -8.43 9.33 2.40
N SER A 282 -7.76 9.65 1.30
CA SER A 282 -8.39 9.83 -0.02
C SER A 282 -9.01 8.52 -0.50
N ASP A 283 -10.21 8.57 -1.05
CA ASP A 283 -10.89 7.42 -1.68
C ASP A 283 -10.17 6.88 -2.91
N ALA A 284 -9.34 7.70 -3.56
CA ALA A 284 -8.69 7.37 -4.83
C ALA A 284 -7.42 6.52 -4.69
N ALA A 285 -6.78 6.50 -3.53
CA ALA A 285 -5.54 5.77 -3.30
C ALA A 285 -5.79 4.25 -3.17
N GLY A 286 -4.85 3.45 -3.67
CA GLY A 286 -5.06 2.01 -3.86
C GLY A 286 -5.29 1.18 -2.60
N ALA A 287 -4.70 1.58 -1.46
CA ALA A 287 -4.84 0.89 -0.19
C ALA A 287 -6.14 1.24 0.55
N THR A 288 -6.64 2.47 0.37
CA THR A 288 -7.75 2.99 1.18
C THR A 288 -8.96 2.06 1.21
N PRO A 289 -9.49 1.54 0.08
CA PRO A 289 -10.67 0.67 0.12
C PRO A 289 -10.44 -0.70 0.79
N TYR A 290 -9.20 -1.09 0.99
CA TYR A 290 -8.85 -2.35 1.66
C TYR A 290 -8.58 -2.17 3.14
N LEU A 291 -7.99 -1.03 3.53
CA LEU A 291 -7.52 -0.79 4.89
C LEU A 291 -8.50 0.04 5.73
N VAL A 292 -9.20 0.99 5.11
CA VAL A 292 -10.04 1.95 5.83
C VAL A 292 -11.52 1.64 5.64
N ASN A 293 -12.21 1.45 6.75
CA ASN A 293 -13.67 1.39 6.84
C ASN A 293 -14.14 2.71 7.43
N ASP A 294 -14.78 3.57 6.60
CA ASP A 294 -15.17 4.93 6.98
C ASP A 294 -16.05 4.93 8.24
N GLY A 295 -15.69 5.79 9.18
CA GLY A 295 -16.39 5.90 10.46
C GLY A 295 -16.10 4.80 11.49
N VAL A 296 -15.24 3.82 11.18
CA VAL A 296 -14.90 2.69 12.06
C VAL A 296 -13.43 2.72 12.49
N ASN A 297 -12.50 2.69 11.53
CA ASN A 297 -11.06 2.68 11.78
C ASN A 297 -10.32 3.83 11.09
N GLY A 298 -11.05 4.85 10.67
CA GLY A 298 -10.56 6.04 9.98
C GLY A 298 -11.69 6.77 9.28
N SER A 299 -11.32 7.83 8.56
CA SER A 299 -12.25 8.58 7.70
C SER A 299 -11.78 8.53 6.25
N VAL A 300 -12.73 8.40 5.33
CA VAL A 300 -12.50 8.47 3.88
C VAL A 300 -13.14 9.73 3.33
N TYR A 301 -12.44 10.47 2.47
CA TYR A 301 -12.97 11.62 1.77
C TYR A 301 -12.80 11.48 0.26
N HIS A 302 -13.63 12.16 -0.52
CA HIS A 302 -13.52 12.15 -1.98
C HIS A 302 -12.30 12.97 -2.43
N SER A 303 -11.41 12.34 -3.21
CA SER A 303 -10.16 12.95 -3.72
C SER A 303 -10.44 14.29 -4.40
N GLY A 304 -9.76 15.35 -3.95
CA GLY A 304 -9.95 16.73 -4.40
C GLY A 304 -11.09 17.48 -3.72
N ASN A 305 -11.87 16.86 -2.84
CA ASN A 305 -12.88 17.54 -2.04
C ASN A 305 -12.29 18.07 -0.71
N ILE A 306 -11.66 19.23 -0.78
CA ILE A 306 -10.99 19.86 0.37
C ILE A 306 -11.98 20.19 1.50
N GLN A 307 -13.23 20.51 1.17
CA GLN A 307 -14.24 20.79 2.19
C GLN A 307 -14.54 19.54 3.03
N GLU A 308 -14.71 18.41 2.39
CA GLU A 308 -14.95 17.14 3.09
C GLU A 308 -13.71 16.72 3.92
N LEU A 309 -12.50 16.89 3.37
CA LEU A 309 -11.26 16.63 4.09
C LEU A 309 -11.17 17.51 5.35
N TYR A 310 -11.40 18.81 5.22
CA TYR A 310 -11.42 19.76 6.34
C TYR A 310 -12.42 19.35 7.43
N GLU A 311 -13.67 19.04 7.05
CA GLU A 311 -14.71 18.67 8.00
C GLU A 311 -14.36 17.39 8.78
N LYS A 312 -13.79 16.39 8.11
CA LYS A 312 -13.34 15.13 8.75
C LYS A 312 -12.17 15.38 9.71
N VAL A 313 -11.21 16.22 9.32
CA VAL A 313 -10.08 16.59 10.20
C VAL A 313 -10.57 17.38 11.41
N ARG A 314 -11.39 18.41 11.19
CA ARG A 314 -11.96 19.23 12.25
C ARG A 314 -12.75 18.39 13.26
N ARG A 315 -13.60 17.48 12.78
CA ARG A 315 -14.34 16.54 13.65
C ARG A 315 -13.42 15.72 14.54
N LEU A 316 -12.29 15.27 14.03
CA LEU A 316 -11.31 14.52 14.81
C LEU A 316 -10.61 15.42 15.85
N LEU A 317 -10.26 16.66 15.50
CA LEU A 317 -9.65 17.62 16.44
C LEU A 317 -10.61 17.97 17.60
N GLU A 318 -11.89 18.11 17.30
CA GLU A 318 -12.95 18.42 18.28
C GLU A 318 -13.36 17.20 19.14
N ASN A 319 -13.02 15.96 18.72
CA ASN A 319 -13.47 14.76 19.40
C ASN A 319 -12.37 13.73 19.61
N THR A 320 -11.68 13.84 20.75
CA THR A 320 -10.57 12.93 21.13
C THR A 320 -11.02 11.48 21.35
N THR A 321 -12.32 11.25 21.68
CA THR A 321 -12.87 9.90 21.81
C THR A 321 -12.94 9.20 20.45
N ILE A 322 -13.31 9.92 19.40
CA ILE A 322 -13.30 9.39 18.03
C ILE A 322 -11.86 9.16 17.57
N GLN A 323 -10.92 10.09 17.83
CA GLN A 323 -9.50 9.87 17.55
C GLN A 323 -8.99 8.57 18.17
N TYR A 324 -9.26 8.38 19.46
CA TYR A 324 -8.87 7.18 20.20
C TYR A 324 -9.44 5.91 19.56
N SER A 325 -10.75 5.88 19.34
CA SER A 325 -11.43 4.69 18.79
C SER A 325 -10.93 4.34 17.38
N PHE A 326 -10.71 5.35 16.52
CA PHE A 326 -10.17 5.14 15.17
C PHE A 326 -8.74 4.65 15.21
N GLY A 327 -7.87 5.27 16.01
CA GLY A 327 -6.48 4.86 16.16
C GLY A 327 -6.35 3.42 16.65
N LYS A 328 -7.15 3.02 17.64
CA LYS A 328 -7.18 1.64 18.15
C LYS A 328 -7.67 0.65 17.10
N ALA A 329 -8.77 0.94 16.43
CA ALA A 329 -9.32 0.09 15.37
C ALA A 329 -8.39 0.03 14.12
N ALA A 330 -7.71 1.12 13.80
CA ALA A 330 -6.68 1.15 12.74
C ALA A 330 -5.52 0.20 13.08
N TYR A 331 -4.98 0.29 14.28
CA TYR A 331 -3.94 -0.61 14.76
C TYR A 331 -4.36 -2.08 14.70
N GLN A 332 -5.55 -2.41 15.19
CA GLN A 332 -6.09 -3.77 15.14
C GLN A 332 -6.23 -4.27 13.70
N THR A 333 -6.70 -3.43 12.77
CA THR A 333 -6.79 -3.78 11.36
C THR A 333 -5.45 -4.25 10.79
N ILE A 334 -4.35 -3.59 11.15
CA ILE A 334 -3.02 -3.97 10.69
C ILE A 334 -2.52 -5.21 11.43
N THR A 335 -2.55 -5.20 12.77
CA THR A 335 -1.95 -6.27 13.56
C THR A 335 -2.68 -7.61 13.48
N GLU A 336 -4.00 -7.59 13.23
CA GLU A 336 -4.83 -8.81 13.20
C GLU A 336 -5.11 -9.30 11.77
N LEU A 337 -5.09 -8.42 10.77
CA LEU A 337 -5.54 -8.78 9.42
C LEU A 337 -4.55 -8.43 8.31
N TRP A 338 -4.09 -7.16 8.24
CA TRP A 338 -3.30 -6.67 7.11
C TRP A 338 -1.79 -6.63 7.41
N ASN A 339 -1.23 -7.76 7.83
CA ASN A 339 0.19 -7.94 8.11
C ASN A 339 0.79 -9.09 7.32
N ALA A 340 2.10 -9.17 7.33
CA ALA A 340 2.89 -10.12 6.56
C ALA A 340 2.61 -11.59 6.94
N GLU A 341 2.48 -11.89 8.24
CA GLU A 341 2.24 -13.24 8.74
C GLU A 341 0.88 -13.79 8.27
N VAL A 342 -0.17 -12.96 8.42
CA VAL A 342 -1.52 -13.32 7.97
C VAL A 342 -1.55 -13.48 6.45
N ALA A 343 -0.91 -12.55 5.72
CA ALA A 343 -0.85 -12.61 4.27
C ALA A 343 -0.13 -13.87 3.78
N ALA A 344 1.02 -14.22 4.36
CA ALA A 344 1.78 -15.42 4.00
C ALA A 344 0.98 -16.70 4.29
N LYS A 345 0.40 -16.84 5.48
CA LYS A 345 -0.44 -17.99 5.85
C LYS A 345 -1.63 -18.16 4.90
N ARG A 346 -2.36 -17.07 4.65
CA ARG A 346 -3.52 -17.10 3.74
C ARG A 346 -3.12 -17.37 2.30
N PHE A 347 -1.98 -16.85 1.85
CA PHE A 347 -1.47 -17.14 0.51
C PHE A 347 -1.15 -18.63 0.32
N LEU A 348 -0.56 -19.29 1.31
CA LEU A 348 -0.31 -20.73 1.26
C LEU A 348 -1.61 -21.54 1.25
N GLN A 349 -2.61 -21.13 2.06
CA GLN A 349 -3.93 -21.79 2.07
C GLN A 349 -4.66 -21.60 0.73
N LEU A 350 -4.66 -20.38 0.18
CA LEU A 350 -5.21 -20.11 -1.15
C LEU A 350 -4.52 -20.94 -2.22
N SER A 351 -3.19 -20.99 -2.20
CA SER A 351 -2.41 -21.74 -3.18
C SER A 351 -2.68 -23.25 -3.09
N GLN A 352 -2.81 -23.78 -1.88
CA GLN A 352 -3.16 -25.18 -1.68
C GLN A 352 -4.56 -25.52 -2.22
N ALA A 353 -5.55 -24.67 -1.95
CA ALA A 353 -6.91 -24.83 -2.49
C ALA A 353 -6.91 -24.81 -4.03
N LEU A 354 -6.18 -23.87 -4.63
CA LEU A 354 -6.09 -23.75 -6.08
C LEU A 354 -5.33 -24.91 -6.75
N LEU A 355 -4.28 -25.44 -6.10
CA LEU A 355 -3.56 -26.65 -6.56
C LEU A 355 -4.46 -27.89 -6.53
N ASN A 356 -5.30 -28.01 -5.52
CA ASN A 356 -6.26 -29.10 -5.37
C ASN A 356 -7.51 -28.95 -6.26
N GLY A 357 -7.63 -27.82 -6.99
CA GLY A 357 -8.81 -27.54 -7.82
C GLY A 357 -10.07 -27.20 -7.01
N THR A 358 -9.93 -26.86 -5.73
CA THR A 358 -11.05 -26.50 -4.85
C THR A 358 -11.48 -25.03 -5.11
N ASP A 359 -12.76 -24.74 -4.95
CA ASP A 359 -13.23 -23.35 -4.98
C ASP A 359 -12.66 -22.55 -3.81
N ALA A 360 -11.90 -21.52 -4.13
CA ALA A 360 -11.25 -20.64 -3.16
C ALA A 360 -12.05 -19.35 -2.88
N SER A 361 -13.21 -19.16 -3.53
CA SER A 361 -13.98 -17.91 -3.45
C SER A 361 -14.54 -17.62 -2.05
N GLY A 362 -14.81 -18.66 -1.27
CA GLY A 362 -15.31 -18.57 0.11
C GLY A 362 -14.26 -18.75 1.20
N LEU A 363 -12.97 -18.87 0.83
CA LEU A 363 -11.92 -19.21 1.80
C LEU A 363 -11.70 -18.12 2.85
N PHE A 364 -11.79 -16.85 2.41
CA PHE A 364 -11.63 -15.68 3.29
C PHE A 364 -12.70 -14.64 2.95
N ALA A 365 -13.42 -14.16 3.98
CA ALA A 365 -14.45 -13.14 3.80
C ALA A 365 -13.86 -11.76 3.50
N ASN A 366 -12.71 -11.42 4.11
CA ASN A 366 -12.02 -10.14 3.92
C ASN A 366 -10.51 -10.28 4.15
N GLY A 367 -9.74 -9.19 3.88
CA GLY A 367 -8.29 -9.15 4.08
C GLY A 367 -7.51 -9.77 2.92
N PRO A 368 -6.20 -9.99 3.10
CA PRO A 368 -5.36 -10.59 2.07
C PRO A 368 -5.91 -11.94 1.58
N CYS A 369 -5.77 -12.22 0.29
CA CYS A 369 -6.24 -13.42 -0.39
C CYS A 369 -7.76 -13.61 -0.46
N SER A 370 -8.59 -12.72 0.07
CA SER A 370 -10.03 -12.74 -0.21
C SER A 370 -10.30 -12.27 -1.65
N PRO A 371 -11.45 -12.63 -2.26
CA PRO A 371 -11.77 -12.21 -3.63
C PRO A 371 -11.72 -10.69 -3.80
N ALA A 372 -11.01 -10.21 -4.82
CA ALA A 372 -10.99 -8.81 -5.20
C ALA A 372 -11.98 -8.59 -6.37
N ARG A 373 -12.97 -7.74 -6.15
CA ARG A 373 -14.00 -7.39 -7.14
C ARG A 373 -13.85 -5.94 -7.56
N PRO A 374 -14.32 -5.54 -8.76
CA PRO A 374 -14.42 -4.13 -9.12
C PRO A 374 -15.20 -3.36 -8.06
N LEU A 375 -14.64 -2.23 -7.62
CA LEU A 375 -15.30 -1.36 -6.66
C LEU A 375 -16.52 -0.68 -7.28
N ARG A 376 -17.55 -0.48 -6.49
CA ARG A 376 -18.68 0.39 -6.86
C ARG A 376 -18.23 1.86 -6.76
N LYS A 377 -18.92 2.73 -7.50
CA LYS A 377 -18.78 4.18 -7.30
C LYS A 377 -19.21 4.50 -5.85
N ASP A 378 -18.55 5.45 -5.23
CA ASP A 378 -18.86 5.91 -3.87
C ASP A 378 -18.90 4.76 -2.83
N TRP A 379 -17.98 3.80 -2.96
CA TRP A 379 -17.89 2.55 -2.19
C TRP A 379 -17.84 2.75 -0.67
N TYR A 380 -17.43 3.91 -0.19
CA TYR A 380 -17.31 4.25 1.24
C TYR A 380 -18.55 4.98 1.80
N GLN A 381 -19.42 5.51 0.94
CA GLN A 381 -20.68 6.15 1.33
C GLN A 381 -21.75 5.06 1.48
N ARG A 382 -21.91 4.53 2.68
CA ARG A 382 -22.92 3.53 3.00
C ARG A 382 -23.93 4.05 4.02
#